data_0cb8079299c426d4d9850a8dc9b49036
#
_entry.id   0cb8079299c426d4d9850a8dc9b49036
#
_cell.length_a   1.000
_cell.length_b   1.000
_cell.length_c   1.000
_cell.angle_alpha   90.00
_cell.angle_beta   90.00
_cell.angle_gamma   90.00
#
_symmetry.space_group_name_H-M   'P 1'
#
loop_
_entity.id
_entity.type
_entity.pdbx_description
1 polymer ?
#
loop_
_entity_poly.entity_id
_entity_poly.type
_entity_poly.pdbx_seq_one_letter_code
_entity_poly.pdbx_strand_id
1 'polypeptide(L)'
;MQGMKILITGGLGYLGGRIADSLKKNHPETTITLGTRREILEIPDWARPFQIVRLNVCVQTSVDKAISNDTHTIIHLAALNEHDSFNGISSAWETNALGTQHLLSAANQKQVQRFIYFSTFHVYGICKETTTEESPTNPYHPYAATHRAAEDMVRFYQHYNNMDTLTLRLSNGYGYPMDTSVARWTLVFNDLCRQAVTSGKMVVKSSGKQHRDFISLHDVTSAVDHFLFKAPEKWEDGLFNLGGDCSLSIIDVANKINSVLKKEYGIPVPIEIQGKDNGTIHNPIRYKIDKLKRTGFRLTGNMDREIRQTLSLCESFSK
;
A
#
# COMPACT_ATOMS: atom_id res chain seq x y z
N MET A 1 15.20 4.48 -27.07
CA MET A 1 13.82 4.75 -26.57
C MET A 1 13.97 5.61 -25.32
N GLN A 2 13.28 6.74 -25.24
CA GLN A 2 13.25 7.52 -23.99
C GLN A 2 12.59 6.65 -22.91
N GLY A 3 13.23 6.50 -21.75
CA GLY A 3 12.68 5.67 -20.65
C GLY A 3 11.36 6.25 -20.14
N MET A 4 10.47 5.39 -19.65
CA MET A 4 9.17 5.77 -19.05
C MET A 4 9.39 6.75 -17.89
N LYS A 5 8.60 7.84 -17.83
CA LYS A 5 8.61 8.79 -16.71
C LYS A 5 7.43 8.55 -15.80
N ILE A 6 7.70 8.26 -14.54
CA ILE A 6 6.70 7.89 -13.53
C ILE A 6 6.72 8.89 -12.38
N LEU A 7 5.58 9.45 -12.05
CA LEU A 7 5.35 10.21 -10.82
C LEU A 7 4.70 9.31 -9.77
N ILE A 8 5.32 9.17 -8.59
CA ILE A 8 4.76 8.44 -7.46
C ILE A 8 4.35 9.44 -6.37
N THR A 9 3.06 9.68 -6.19
CA THR A 9 2.59 10.51 -5.09
C THR A 9 2.65 9.73 -3.77
N GLY A 10 2.96 10.41 -2.67
CA GLY A 10 3.29 9.68 -1.43
C GLY A 10 4.57 8.85 -1.55
N GLY A 11 5.49 9.27 -2.43
CA GLY A 11 6.70 8.55 -2.81
C GLY A 11 7.65 8.22 -1.65
N LEU A 12 7.66 9.03 -0.59
CA LEU A 12 8.44 8.77 0.63
C LEU A 12 7.66 7.97 1.68
N GLY A 13 6.48 7.45 1.33
CA GLY A 13 5.65 6.64 2.21
C GLY A 13 6.01 5.15 2.19
N TYR A 14 5.20 4.38 2.90
CA TYR A 14 5.39 2.93 3.11
C TYR A 14 5.42 2.12 1.81
N LEU A 15 4.45 2.32 0.94
CA LEU A 15 4.40 1.68 -0.37
C LEU A 15 5.31 2.39 -1.38
N GLY A 16 5.30 3.75 -1.36
CA GLY A 16 5.97 4.56 -2.37
C GLY A 16 7.46 4.29 -2.47
N GLY A 17 8.15 4.25 -1.33
CA GLY A 17 9.58 3.95 -1.29
C GLY A 17 9.92 2.56 -1.81
N ARG A 18 9.13 1.54 -1.42
CA ARG A 18 9.33 0.15 -1.87
C ARG A 18 9.06 -0.01 -3.37
N ILE A 19 8.01 0.64 -3.89
CA ILE A 19 7.69 0.64 -5.32
C ILE A 19 8.82 1.34 -6.11
N ALA A 20 9.24 2.52 -5.67
CA ALA A 20 10.31 3.27 -6.33
C ALA A 20 11.62 2.47 -6.39
N ASP A 21 12.05 1.90 -5.27
CA ASP A 21 13.27 1.09 -5.18
C ASP A 21 13.20 -0.14 -6.10
N SER A 22 12.07 -0.86 -6.07
CA SER A 22 11.85 -2.03 -6.92
C SER A 22 11.87 -1.68 -8.41
N LEU A 23 11.14 -0.63 -8.81
CA LEU A 23 11.11 -0.19 -10.20
C LEU A 23 12.48 0.29 -10.68
N LYS A 24 13.23 1.02 -9.85
CA LYS A 24 14.57 1.50 -10.22
C LYS A 24 15.56 0.38 -10.39
N LYS A 25 15.46 -0.68 -9.57
CA LYS A 25 16.31 -1.88 -9.68
C LYS A 25 16.00 -2.71 -10.92
N ASN A 26 14.71 -2.90 -11.22
CA ASN A 26 14.28 -3.75 -12.33
C ASN A 26 14.33 -3.02 -13.69
N HIS A 27 14.13 -1.69 -13.69
CA HIS A 27 14.03 -0.83 -14.89
C HIS A 27 14.88 0.44 -14.68
N PRO A 28 16.22 0.33 -14.70
CA PRO A 28 17.14 1.44 -14.40
C PRO A 28 17.02 2.62 -15.38
N GLU A 29 16.52 2.39 -16.59
CA GLU A 29 16.24 3.39 -17.62
C GLU A 29 15.02 4.27 -17.29
N THR A 30 14.16 3.84 -16.34
CA THR A 30 12.96 4.58 -15.96
C THR A 30 13.32 5.79 -15.10
N THR A 31 12.76 6.94 -15.45
CA THR A 31 12.85 8.15 -14.62
C THR A 31 11.71 8.16 -13.60
N ILE A 32 12.06 8.12 -12.32
CA ILE A 32 11.08 8.10 -11.22
C ILE A 32 11.17 9.42 -10.46
N THR A 33 10.02 10.09 -10.34
CA THR A 33 9.83 11.31 -9.54
C THR A 33 8.99 10.97 -8.31
N LEU A 34 9.47 11.28 -7.10
CA LEU A 34 8.76 11.08 -5.84
C LEU A 34 8.08 12.38 -5.42
N GLY A 35 6.75 12.37 -5.42
CA GLY A 35 5.94 13.47 -4.91
C GLY A 35 5.79 13.39 -3.39
N THR A 36 6.15 14.46 -2.67
CA THR A 36 6.09 14.51 -1.20
C THR A 36 5.72 15.91 -0.71
N ARG A 37 5.14 15.98 0.50
CA ARG A 37 4.92 17.25 1.23
C ARG A 37 6.13 17.69 2.05
N ARG A 38 7.12 16.81 2.27
CA ARG A 38 8.32 17.12 3.05
C ARG A 38 9.16 18.19 2.37
N GLU A 39 9.86 18.98 3.17
CA GLU A 39 10.86 19.93 2.68
C GLU A 39 12.12 19.18 2.16
N ILE A 40 12.89 19.82 1.29
CA ILE A 40 14.07 19.19 0.65
C ILE A 40 15.09 18.71 1.70
N LEU A 41 15.28 19.46 2.79
CA LEU A 41 16.20 19.08 3.86
C LEU A 41 15.79 17.86 4.67
N GLU A 42 14.53 17.41 4.53
CA GLU A 42 13.96 16.24 5.20
C GLU A 42 13.93 14.99 4.32
N ILE A 43 14.58 15.04 3.16
CA ILE A 43 14.62 13.91 2.22
C ILE A 43 15.62 12.87 2.72
N PRO A 44 15.19 11.63 2.96
CA PRO A 44 16.08 10.58 3.45
C PRO A 44 17.10 10.14 2.38
N ASP A 45 18.26 9.67 2.84
CA ASP A 45 19.37 9.29 1.96
C ASP A 45 19.00 8.27 0.88
N TRP A 46 18.15 7.31 1.20
CA TRP A 46 17.69 6.31 0.24
C TRP A 46 16.94 6.91 -0.96
N ALA A 47 16.34 8.09 -0.80
CA ALA A 47 15.57 8.76 -1.85
C ALA A 47 16.41 9.67 -2.76
N ARG A 48 17.68 9.94 -2.44
CA ARG A 48 18.59 10.78 -3.23
C ARG A 48 18.77 10.35 -4.71
N PRO A 49 18.71 9.05 -5.06
CA PRO A 49 18.80 8.65 -6.48
C PRO A 49 17.56 9.00 -7.32
N PHE A 50 16.48 9.47 -6.72
CA PHE A 50 15.24 9.81 -7.38
C PHE A 50 15.08 11.33 -7.57
N GLN A 51 14.30 11.71 -8.56
CA GLN A 51 13.83 13.08 -8.64
C GLN A 51 12.80 13.32 -7.54
N ILE A 52 12.87 14.46 -6.87
CA ILE A 52 11.92 14.83 -5.81
C ILE A 52 11.14 16.06 -6.24
N VAL A 53 9.81 16.00 -6.07
CA VAL A 53 8.94 17.16 -6.29
C VAL A 53 8.07 17.41 -5.08
N ARG A 54 7.96 18.68 -4.69
CA ARG A 54 7.01 19.07 -3.64
C ARG A 54 5.59 18.93 -4.18
N LEU A 55 4.78 18.11 -3.53
CA LEU A 55 3.43 17.80 -3.96
C LEU A 55 2.47 17.71 -2.78
N ASN A 56 1.52 18.64 -2.73
CA ASN A 56 0.36 18.57 -1.87
C ASN A 56 -0.88 18.35 -2.75
N VAL A 57 -1.48 17.16 -2.66
CA VAL A 57 -2.65 16.78 -3.47
C VAL A 57 -3.90 17.60 -3.16
N CYS A 58 -3.99 18.20 -1.97
CA CYS A 58 -5.10 19.09 -1.59
C CYS A 58 -5.04 20.47 -2.27
N VAL A 59 -3.93 20.80 -2.94
CA VAL A 59 -3.70 22.13 -3.56
C VAL A 59 -3.52 21.96 -5.06
N GLN A 60 -4.51 22.36 -5.86
CA GLN A 60 -4.50 22.17 -7.32
C GLN A 60 -3.23 22.72 -7.98
N THR A 61 -2.81 23.93 -7.62
CA THR A 61 -1.59 24.54 -8.19
C THR A 61 -0.30 23.81 -7.84
N SER A 62 -0.27 23.08 -6.71
CA SER A 62 0.84 22.18 -6.35
C SER A 62 0.85 20.96 -7.25
N VAL A 63 -0.32 20.41 -7.53
CA VAL A 63 -0.50 19.25 -8.43
C VAL A 63 -0.09 19.61 -9.86
N ASP A 64 -0.57 20.75 -10.38
CA ASP A 64 -0.28 21.21 -11.74
C ASP A 64 1.22 21.43 -12.00
N LYS A 65 1.94 21.90 -10.97
CA LYS A 65 3.40 22.08 -11.02
C LYS A 65 4.18 20.78 -10.91
N ALA A 66 3.63 19.79 -10.21
CA ALA A 66 4.32 18.52 -9.96
C ALA A 66 4.26 17.56 -11.16
N ILE A 67 3.23 17.66 -12.00
CA ILE A 67 3.06 16.83 -13.19
C ILE A 67 3.72 17.53 -14.39
N SER A 68 4.81 16.98 -14.89
CA SER A 68 5.46 17.47 -16.10
C SER A 68 4.71 17.01 -17.37
N ASN A 69 4.87 17.74 -18.48
CA ASN A 69 4.19 17.42 -19.75
C ASN A 69 4.64 16.09 -20.37
N ASP A 70 5.75 15.55 -19.92
CA ASP A 70 6.30 14.26 -20.35
C ASP A 70 6.14 13.14 -19.32
N THR A 71 5.32 13.38 -18.27
CA THR A 71 4.93 12.32 -17.33
C THR A 71 4.06 11.31 -18.05
N HIS A 72 4.53 10.07 -18.13
CA HIS A 72 3.82 8.98 -18.79
C HIS A 72 2.81 8.31 -17.84
N THR A 73 3.22 8.08 -16.61
CA THR A 73 2.43 7.31 -15.61
C THR A 73 2.42 8.02 -14.28
N ILE A 74 1.26 8.02 -13.62
CA ILE A 74 1.14 8.41 -12.20
C ILE A 74 0.76 7.18 -11.38
N ILE A 75 1.51 6.93 -10.29
CA ILE A 75 1.17 5.96 -9.26
C ILE A 75 0.71 6.76 -8.03
N HIS A 76 -0.58 6.70 -7.74
CA HIS A 76 -1.18 7.51 -6.69
C HIS A 76 -1.32 6.73 -5.38
N LEU A 77 -0.49 7.11 -4.38
CA LEU A 77 -0.41 6.51 -3.05
C LEU A 77 -0.64 7.53 -1.93
N ALA A 78 -0.69 8.83 -2.27
CA ALA A 78 -0.89 9.88 -1.28
C ALA A 78 -2.32 9.84 -0.73
N ALA A 79 -2.47 9.39 0.50
CA ALA A 79 -3.74 9.32 1.21
C ALA A 79 -3.50 9.46 2.72
N LEU A 80 -4.51 9.91 3.45
CA LEU A 80 -4.57 9.74 4.90
C LEU A 80 -4.90 8.28 5.19
N ASN A 81 -4.23 7.72 6.20
CA ASN A 81 -4.49 6.35 6.65
C ASN A 81 -5.80 6.24 7.43
N GLU A 82 -6.16 5.02 7.84
CA GLU A 82 -7.38 4.73 8.58
C GLU A 82 -7.50 5.56 9.86
N HIS A 83 -6.46 5.58 10.71
CA HIS A 83 -6.46 6.31 11.96
C HIS A 83 -6.60 7.83 11.77
N ASP A 84 -5.84 8.41 10.85
CA ASP A 84 -5.88 9.84 10.57
C ASP A 84 -7.22 10.25 9.94
N SER A 85 -7.84 9.38 9.15
CA SER A 85 -9.15 9.59 8.55
C SER A 85 -10.28 9.59 9.58
N PHE A 86 -10.17 8.79 10.64
CA PHE A 86 -11.12 8.84 11.76
C PHE A 86 -11.02 10.12 12.56
N ASN A 87 -9.79 10.59 12.80
CA ASN A 87 -9.54 11.81 13.58
C ASN A 87 -9.80 13.11 12.80
N GLY A 88 -9.80 13.05 11.46
CA GLY A 88 -9.99 14.20 10.58
C GLY A 88 -10.82 13.85 9.34
N ILE A 89 -12.16 13.71 9.50
CA ILE A 89 -13.06 13.31 8.41
C ILE A 89 -12.96 14.27 7.22
N SER A 90 -13.03 15.59 7.44
CA SER A 90 -12.90 16.58 6.37
C SER A 90 -11.57 16.47 5.65
N SER A 91 -10.46 16.34 6.39
CA SER A 91 -9.12 16.16 5.81
C SER A 91 -8.99 14.87 5.02
N ALA A 92 -9.73 13.81 5.43
CA ALA A 92 -9.79 12.57 4.64
C ALA A 92 -10.50 12.80 3.29
N TRP A 93 -11.61 13.52 3.25
CA TRP A 93 -12.29 13.88 2.01
C TRP A 93 -11.41 14.77 1.12
N GLU A 94 -10.76 15.78 1.69
CA GLU A 94 -9.86 16.68 0.97
C GLU A 94 -8.66 15.93 0.36
N THR A 95 -8.04 15.01 1.13
CA THR A 95 -6.84 14.32 0.68
C THR A 95 -7.17 13.15 -0.23
N ASN A 96 -8.04 12.23 0.23
CA ASN A 96 -8.23 10.95 -0.45
C ASN A 96 -9.17 11.07 -1.65
N ALA A 97 -10.23 11.88 -1.56
CA ALA A 97 -11.20 12.03 -2.64
C ALA A 97 -10.89 13.24 -3.53
N LEU A 98 -10.89 14.46 -3.00
CA LEU A 98 -10.62 15.66 -3.79
C LEU A 98 -9.18 15.71 -4.31
N GLY A 99 -8.20 15.29 -3.51
CA GLY A 99 -6.81 15.19 -3.93
C GLY A 99 -6.61 14.23 -5.10
N THR A 100 -7.34 13.11 -5.13
CA THR A 100 -7.37 12.20 -6.28
C THR A 100 -7.99 12.88 -7.51
N GLN A 101 -9.08 13.61 -7.33
CA GLN A 101 -9.73 14.37 -8.42
C GLN A 101 -8.79 15.45 -8.97
N HIS A 102 -8.06 16.18 -8.13
CA HIS A 102 -7.07 17.17 -8.58
C HIS A 102 -5.98 16.53 -9.45
N LEU A 103 -5.46 15.37 -9.03
CA LEU A 103 -4.45 14.64 -9.79
C LEU A 103 -4.99 14.14 -11.13
N LEU A 104 -6.20 13.58 -11.17
CA LEU A 104 -6.83 13.10 -12.39
C LEU A 104 -7.08 14.23 -13.38
N SER A 105 -7.58 15.38 -12.90
CA SER A 105 -7.80 16.57 -13.72
C SER A 105 -6.50 17.06 -14.35
N ALA A 106 -5.45 17.24 -13.55
CA ALA A 106 -4.16 17.70 -14.05
C ALA A 106 -3.50 16.66 -14.97
N ALA A 107 -3.60 15.37 -14.65
CA ALA A 107 -3.11 14.27 -15.48
C ALA A 107 -3.76 14.28 -16.86
N ASN A 108 -5.08 14.47 -16.91
CA ASN A 108 -5.81 14.58 -18.17
C ASN A 108 -5.39 15.80 -18.99
N GLN A 109 -5.26 16.98 -18.37
CA GLN A 109 -4.78 18.19 -19.03
C GLN A 109 -3.36 18.05 -19.59
N LYS A 110 -2.51 17.28 -18.91
CA LYS A 110 -1.12 16.97 -19.30
C LYS A 110 -0.98 15.75 -20.21
N GLN A 111 -2.10 15.14 -20.59
CA GLN A 111 -2.15 13.95 -21.45
C GLN A 111 -1.34 12.77 -20.89
N VAL A 112 -1.34 12.60 -19.55
CA VAL A 112 -0.78 11.42 -18.89
C VAL A 112 -1.52 10.19 -19.38
N GLN A 113 -0.77 9.19 -19.84
CA GLN A 113 -1.37 8.00 -20.47
C GLN A 113 -1.94 7.02 -19.45
N ARG A 114 -1.28 6.88 -18.29
CA ARG A 114 -1.61 5.83 -17.31
C ARG A 114 -1.72 6.37 -15.89
N PHE A 115 -2.74 5.91 -15.18
CA PHE A 115 -2.98 6.28 -13.78
C PHE A 115 -3.25 5.04 -12.94
N ILE A 116 -2.35 4.70 -12.01
CA ILE A 116 -2.50 3.59 -11.07
C ILE A 116 -2.92 4.16 -9.72
N TYR A 117 -4.12 3.79 -9.27
CA TYR A 117 -4.68 4.18 -7.99
C TYR A 117 -4.64 3.03 -6.98
N PHE A 118 -4.09 3.28 -5.80
CA PHE A 118 -4.16 2.33 -4.69
C PHE A 118 -5.37 2.63 -3.81
N SER A 119 -6.37 1.80 -3.96
CA SER A 119 -7.53 1.72 -3.09
C SER A 119 -7.29 0.70 -1.97
N THR A 120 -8.32 0.34 -1.26
CA THR A 120 -8.28 -0.53 -0.09
C THR A 120 -9.40 -1.57 -0.12
N PHE A 121 -9.14 -2.76 0.43
CA PHE A 121 -10.17 -3.77 0.63
C PHE A 121 -11.30 -3.29 1.58
N HIS A 122 -11.06 -2.27 2.39
CA HIS A 122 -12.06 -1.69 3.29
C HIS A 122 -13.28 -1.10 2.56
N VAL A 123 -13.20 -0.84 1.25
CA VAL A 123 -14.37 -0.40 0.45
C VAL A 123 -15.48 -1.45 0.43
N TYR A 124 -15.16 -2.73 0.62
CA TYR A 124 -16.15 -3.80 0.74
C TYR A 124 -16.90 -3.80 2.08
N GLY A 125 -16.40 -3.06 3.07
CA GLY A 125 -16.92 -3.09 4.43
C GLY A 125 -16.50 -4.34 5.19
N ILE A 126 -17.45 -4.96 5.89
CA ILE A 126 -17.20 -6.24 6.59
C ILE A 126 -17.14 -7.35 5.55
N CYS A 127 -15.94 -7.82 5.26
CA CYS A 127 -15.73 -8.94 4.35
C CYS A 127 -16.40 -10.20 4.92
N LYS A 128 -17.32 -10.76 4.15
CA LYS A 128 -17.91 -12.07 4.42
C LYS A 128 -16.96 -13.16 3.90
N GLU A 129 -17.42 -14.40 3.85
CA GLU A 129 -16.59 -15.59 3.55
C GLU A 129 -15.72 -15.47 2.30
N THR A 130 -16.24 -14.89 1.21
CA THR A 130 -15.51 -14.72 -0.04
C THR A 130 -15.75 -13.32 -0.60
N THR A 131 -14.68 -12.61 -0.93
CA THR A 131 -14.71 -11.26 -1.51
C THR A 131 -13.98 -11.27 -2.85
N THR A 132 -14.67 -10.84 -3.91
CA THR A 132 -14.14 -10.66 -5.27
C THR A 132 -14.34 -9.21 -5.71
N GLU A 133 -13.83 -8.83 -6.88
CA GLU A 133 -14.05 -7.50 -7.46
C GLU A 133 -15.53 -7.18 -7.74
N GLU A 134 -16.34 -8.22 -7.94
CA GLU A 134 -17.81 -8.13 -8.17
C GLU A 134 -18.60 -8.00 -6.87
N SER A 135 -17.98 -8.23 -5.71
CA SER A 135 -18.64 -8.09 -4.42
C SER A 135 -19.09 -6.63 -4.20
N PRO A 136 -20.33 -6.41 -3.68
CA PRO A 136 -20.82 -5.08 -3.42
C PRO A 136 -19.92 -4.33 -2.44
N THR A 137 -19.69 -3.05 -2.70
CA THR A 137 -18.97 -2.16 -1.78
C THR A 137 -19.95 -1.62 -0.74
N ASN A 138 -19.53 -1.62 0.53
CA ASN A 138 -20.31 -1.12 1.66
C ASN A 138 -19.38 -0.45 2.70
N PRO A 139 -18.72 0.67 2.35
CA PRO A 139 -17.80 1.35 3.25
C PRO A 139 -18.54 1.88 4.48
N TYR A 140 -18.01 1.62 5.68
CA TYR A 140 -18.64 2.00 6.95
C TYR A 140 -17.78 2.94 7.81
N HIS A 141 -16.65 3.43 7.28
CA HIS A 141 -15.81 4.41 7.95
C HIS A 141 -15.17 5.40 6.95
N PRO A 142 -14.75 6.61 7.39
CA PRO A 142 -14.31 7.68 6.50
C PRO A 142 -13.21 7.30 5.52
N TYR A 143 -12.22 6.53 5.97
CA TYR A 143 -11.13 6.04 5.12
C TYR A 143 -11.67 5.24 3.93
N ALA A 144 -12.55 4.27 4.19
CA ALA A 144 -13.14 3.44 3.14
C ALA A 144 -14.06 4.25 2.20
N ALA A 145 -14.88 5.14 2.77
CA ALA A 145 -15.81 5.97 2.00
C ALA A 145 -15.07 6.92 1.04
N THR A 146 -14.00 7.56 1.50
CA THR A 146 -13.20 8.47 0.68
C THR A 146 -12.43 7.75 -0.42
N HIS A 147 -11.90 6.54 -0.14
CA HIS A 147 -11.29 5.70 -1.17
C HIS A 147 -12.32 5.22 -2.20
N ARG A 148 -13.53 4.86 -1.77
CA ARG A 148 -14.59 4.46 -2.69
C ARG A 148 -15.02 5.63 -3.61
N ALA A 149 -15.15 6.84 -3.07
CA ALA A 149 -15.43 8.03 -3.88
C ALA A 149 -14.30 8.29 -4.90
N ALA A 150 -13.04 8.11 -4.50
CA ALA A 150 -11.90 8.23 -5.41
C ALA A 150 -11.92 7.16 -6.53
N GLU A 151 -12.30 5.90 -6.22
CA GLU A 151 -12.48 4.87 -7.26
C GLU A 151 -13.49 5.28 -8.33
N ASP A 152 -14.61 5.91 -7.92
CA ASP A 152 -15.62 6.39 -8.87
C ASP A 152 -15.07 7.51 -9.78
N MET A 153 -14.22 8.40 -9.25
CA MET A 153 -13.54 9.41 -10.07
C MET A 153 -12.53 8.76 -11.02
N VAL A 154 -11.73 7.81 -10.57
CA VAL A 154 -10.79 7.07 -11.44
C VAL A 154 -11.53 6.41 -12.60
N ARG A 155 -12.64 5.72 -12.31
CA ARG A 155 -13.50 5.07 -13.33
C ARG A 155 -14.14 6.08 -14.28
N PHE A 156 -14.55 7.27 -13.80
CA PHE A 156 -15.05 8.34 -14.66
C PHE A 156 -14.00 8.75 -15.69
N TYR A 157 -12.74 8.97 -15.28
CA TYR A 157 -11.68 9.36 -16.21
C TYR A 157 -11.32 8.24 -17.19
N GLN A 158 -11.42 6.97 -16.80
CA GLN A 158 -11.26 5.84 -17.72
C GLN A 158 -12.32 5.83 -18.83
N HIS A 159 -13.58 6.12 -18.50
CA HIS A 159 -14.67 6.06 -19.48
C HIS A 159 -14.77 7.26 -20.39
N TYR A 160 -14.43 8.45 -19.90
CA TYR A 160 -14.68 9.70 -20.62
C TYR A 160 -13.42 10.41 -21.13
N ASN A 161 -12.26 9.86 -20.81
CA ASN A 161 -10.96 10.41 -21.21
C ASN A 161 -10.06 9.29 -21.77
N ASN A 162 -9.06 9.65 -22.56
CA ASN A 162 -8.09 8.68 -23.11
C ASN A 162 -6.98 8.35 -22.11
N MET A 163 -7.34 7.96 -20.89
CA MET A 163 -6.39 7.60 -19.83
C MET A 163 -6.63 6.16 -19.40
N ASP A 164 -5.63 5.32 -19.52
CA ASP A 164 -5.68 3.98 -18.95
C ASP A 164 -5.61 4.09 -17.43
N THR A 165 -6.63 3.63 -16.73
CA THR A 165 -6.64 3.67 -15.26
C THR A 165 -6.65 2.27 -14.66
N LEU A 166 -5.94 2.13 -13.55
CA LEU A 166 -5.86 0.89 -12.78
C LEU A 166 -6.13 1.17 -11.31
N THR A 167 -7.17 0.58 -10.77
CA THR A 167 -7.50 0.60 -9.34
C THR A 167 -7.11 -0.71 -8.69
N LEU A 168 -6.20 -0.65 -7.72
CA LEU A 168 -5.75 -1.80 -6.94
C LEU A 168 -6.34 -1.73 -5.53
N ARG A 169 -7.33 -2.58 -5.22
CA ARG A 169 -7.88 -2.72 -3.86
C ARG A 169 -6.94 -3.56 -3.02
N LEU A 170 -6.05 -2.89 -2.30
CA LEU A 170 -5.00 -3.51 -1.50
C LEU A 170 -5.58 -4.12 -0.21
N SER A 171 -5.20 -5.36 0.11
CA SER A 171 -5.45 -5.99 1.41
C SER A 171 -4.44 -5.49 2.47
N ASN A 172 -4.15 -6.28 3.51
CA ASN A 172 -3.20 -5.86 4.54
C ASN A 172 -1.76 -6.07 4.09
N GLY A 173 -1.11 -5.01 3.62
CA GLY A 173 0.29 -5.03 3.24
C GLY A 173 1.21 -5.18 4.45
N TYR A 174 2.24 -6.04 4.36
CA TYR A 174 3.27 -6.21 5.39
C TYR A 174 4.67 -6.24 4.78
N GLY A 175 5.64 -5.83 5.59
CA GLY A 175 7.06 -5.79 5.23
C GLY A 175 7.71 -4.48 5.71
N TYR A 176 9.01 -4.37 5.52
CA TYR A 176 9.77 -3.23 5.99
C TYR A 176 9.55 -1.96 5.15
N PRO A 177 9.44 -0.77 5.75
CA PRO A 177 9.56 0.50 5.04
C PRO A 177 11.01 0.75 4.61
N MET A 178 11.24 1.74 3.75
CA MET A 178 12.61 2.10 3.32
C MET A 178 13.47 2.66 4.45
N ASP A 179 12.85 3.28 5.45
CA ASP A 179 13.52 3.74 6.67
C ASP A 179 12.54 3.81 7.86
N THR A 180 13.07 4.01 9.07
CA THR A 180 12.29 4.04 10.32
C THR A 180 11.43 5.28 10.49
N SER A 181 11.68 6.37 9.78
CA SER A 181 10.87 7.60 9.83
C SER A 181 9.50 7.46 9.19
N VAL A 182 9.27 6.36 8.43
CA VAL A 182 7.98 6.07 7.81
C VAL A 182 6.98 5.60 8.85
N ALA A 183 5.95 6.41 9.12
CA ALA A 183 4.96 6.20 10.20
C ALA A 183 3.96 5.05 9.90
N ARG A 184 4.44 3.80 9.78
CA ARG A 184 3.62 2.60 9.57
C ARG A 184 3.89 1.48 10.58
N TRP A 185 4.36 1.86 11.75
CA TRP A 185 4.65 0.96 12.87
C TRP A 185 3.41 0.55 13.67
N THR A 186 2.21 0.95 13.23
CA THR A 186 0.91 0.51 13.79
C THR A 186 0.31 -0.67 13.01
N LEU A 187 0.88 -1.02 11.85
CA LEU A 187 0.46 -2.21 11.12
C LEU A 187 0.88 -3.47 11.86
N VAL A 188 0.03 -4.48 11.90
CA VAL A 188 0.17 -5.68 12.75
C VAL A 188 1.57 -6.30 12.68
N PHE A 189 2.07 -6.66 11.50
CA PHE A 189 3.40 -7.24 11.35
C PHE A 189 4.50 -6.29 11.83
N ASN A 190 4.42 -5.03 11.43
CA ASN A 190 5.45 -4.03 11.75
C ASN A 190 5.46 -3.71 13.24
N ASP A 191 4.28 -3.58 13.88
CA ASP A 191 4.16 -3.33 15.31
C ASP A 191 4.70 -4.49 16.14
N LEU A 192 4.31 -5.72 15.81
CA LEU A 192 4.78 -6.92 16.53
C LEU A 192 6.29 -7.14 16.33
N CYS A 193 6.83 -6.93 15.13
CA CYS A 193 8.28 -6.98 14.90
C CYS A 193 9.02 -5.92 15.73
N ARG A 194 8.50 -4.67 15.73
CA ARG A 194 9.09 -3.60 16.55
C ARG A 194 9.07 -3.93 18.04
N GLN A 195 7.92 -4.36 18.56
CA GLN A 195 7.77 -4.76 19.96
C GLN A 195 8.75 -5.88 20.34
N ALA A 196 8.87 -6.90 19.49
CA ALA A 196 9.77 -8.03 19.71
C ALA A 196 11.23 -7.57 19.89
N VAL A 197 11.68 -6.61 19.07
CA VAL A 197 13.05 -6.08 19.12
C VAL A 197 13.25 -5.08 20.26
N THR A 198 12.32 -4.11 20.43
CA THR A 198 12.50 -3.01 21.37
C THR A 198 12.10 -3.34 22.80
N SER A 199 11.16 -4.29 22.99
CA SER A 199 10.58 -4.62 24.30
C SER A 199 10.80 -6.07 24.72
N GLY A 200 11.39 -6.90 23.85
CA GLY A 200 11.62 -8.32 24.12
C GLY A 200 10.33 -9.13 24.32
N LYS A 201 9.17 -8.62 23.87
CA LYS A 201 7.88 -9.29 23.92
C LYS A 201 6.94 -8.74 22.86
N MET A 202 5.89 -9.51 22.52
CA MET A 202 4.81 -9.07 21.64
C MET A 202 3.49 -9.00 22.39
N VAL A 203 2.78 -7.87 22.33
CA VAL A 203 1.48 -7.66 22.97
C VAL A 203 0.40 -7.58 21.93
N VAL A 204 -0.51 -8.54 21.93
CA VAL A 204 -1.72 -8.57 21.11
C VAL A 204 -2.87 -7.95 21.90
N LYS A 205 -3.30 -6.74 21.50
CA LYS A 205 -4.30 -5.95 22.24
C LYS A 205 -5.74 -6.50 22.14
N SER A 206 -6.02 -7.35 21.17
CA SER A 206 -7.31 -8.03 20.97
C SER A 206 -7.23 -9.50 21.40
N SER A 207 -8.31 -10.27 21.19
CA SER A 207 -8.26 -11.74 21.37
C SER A 207 -7.28 -12.44 20.42
N GLY A 208 -6.83 -11.73 19.37
CA GLY A 208 -5.91 -12.25 18.37
C GLY A 208 -6.52 -13.24 17.38
N LYS A 209 -7.80 -13.61 17.52
CA LYS A 209 -8.49 -14.62 16.69
C LYS A 209 -9.01 -14.09 15.36
N GLN A 210 -9.09 -12.75 15.18
CA GLN A 210 -9.57 -12.16 13.94
C GLN A 210 -8.60 -12.44 12.79
N HIS A 211 -9.16 -12.93 11.68
CA HIS A 211 -8.40 -13.21 10.47
C HIS A 211 -8.34 -11.99 9.55
N ARG A 212 -7.24 -11.89 8.81
CA ARG A 212 -7.03 -10.91 7.74
C ARG A 212 -6.28 -11.55 6.59
N ASP A 213 -6.55 -11.10 5.37
CA ASP A 213 -5.67 -11.41 4.24
C ASP A 213 -4.43 -10.53 4.31
N PHE A 214 -3.25 -11.12 4.11
CA PHE A 214 -1.96 -10.43 4.18
C PHE A 214 -1.17 -10.61 2.89
N ILE A 215 -0.68 -9.49 2.34
CA ILE A 215 0.17 -9.47 1.14
C ILE A 215 1.54 -8.85 1.46
N SER A 216 2.61 -9.47 0.97
CA SER A 216 3.96 -8.92 1.12
C SER A 216 4.16 -7.63 0.31
N LEU A 217 4.97 -6.69 0.80
CA LEU A 217 5.34 -5.51 0.00
C LEU A 217 6.13 -5.91 -1.25
N HIS A 218 6.81 -7.06 -1.23
CA HIS A 218 7.42 -7.62 -2.44
C HIS A 218 6.37 -7.90 -3.52
N ASP A 219 5.26 -8.56 -3.18
CA ASP A 219 4.20 -8.87 -4.14
C ASP A 219 3.44 -7.61 -4.58
N VAL A 220 3.27 -6.62 -3.69
CA VAL A 220 2.70 -5.32 -4.06
C VAL A 220 3.56 -4.62 -5.12
N THR A 221 4.87 -4.57 -4.93
CA THR A 221 5.80 -3.97 -5.92
C THR A 221 5.84 -4.77 -7.21
N SER A 222 5.80 -6.10 -7.11
CA SER A 222 5.75 -7.01 -8.26
C SER A 222 4.46 -6.88 -9.07
N ALA A 223 3.33 -6.56 -8.44
CA ALA A 223 2.07 -6.31 -9.15
C ALA A 223 2.15 -5.01 -9.97
N VAL A 224 2.75 -3.94 -9.42
CA VAL A 224 2.98 -2.70 -10.17
C VAL A 224 3.91 -2.95 -11.38
N ASP A 225 5.03 -3.65 -11.15
CA ASP A 225 5.96 -4.04 -12.21
C ASP A 225 5.27 -4.88 -13.29
N HIS A 226 4.41 -5.82 -12.88
CA HIS A 226 3.64 -6.68 -13.79
C HIS A 226 2.75 -5.86 -14.72
N PHE A 227 1.94 -4.96 -14.18
CA PHE A 227 1.03 -4.16 -14.98
C PHE A 227 1.74 -3.10 -15.84
N LEU A 228 2.85 -2.58 -15.41
CA LEU A 228 3.58 -1.56 -16.19
C LEU A 228 4.42 -2.15 -17.32
N PHE A 229 5.05 -3.31 -17.11
CA PHE A 229 6.11 -3.80 -18.00
C PHE A 229 5.90 -5.21 -18.54
N LYS A 230 5.19 -6.11 -17.81
CA LYS A 230 5.04 -7.52 -18.23
C LYS A 230 3.71 -7.80 -18.89
N ALA A 231 2.65 -7.12 -18.51
CA ALA A 231 1.31 -7.28 -19.06
C ALA A 231 0.59 -5.92 -19.17
N PRO A 232 1.19 -4.92 -19.86
CA PRO A 232 0.64 -3.58 -19.94
C PRO A 232 -0.69 -3.49 -20.69
N GLU A 233 -1.02 -4.50 -21.50
CA GLU A 233 -2.28 -4.60 -22.24
C GLU A 233 -3.42 -5.28 -21.46
N LYS A 234 -3.13 -5.81 -20.25
CA LYS A 234 -4.09 -6.60 -19.46
C LYS A 234 -4.73 -5.83 -18.31
N TRP A 235 -5.01 -4.56 -18.51
CA TRP A 235 -5.69 -3.76 -17.49
C TRP A 235 -7.20 -4.00 -17.41
N GLU A 236 -7.80 -4.67 -18.43
CA GLU A 236 -9.22 -5.02 -18.51
C GLU A 236 -10.13 -3.82 -18.20
N ASP A 237 -11.04 -3.96 -17.19
CA ASP A 237 -11.90 -2.90 -16.70
C ASP A 237 -11.19 -1.97 -15.67
N GLY A 238 -9.90 -2.15 -15.47
CA GLY A 238 -9.07 -1.34 -14.58
C GLY A 238 -9.26 -1.59 -13.08
N LEU A 239 -10.02 -2.61 -12.66
CA LEU A 239 -10.24 -2.89 -11.24
C LEU A 239 -9.73 -4.28 -10.84
N PHE A 240 -8.83 -4.34 -9.87
CA PHE A 240 -8.28 -5.60 -9.33
C PHE A 240 -8.18 -5.60 -7.82
N ASN A 241 -8.50 -6.72 -7.21
CA ASN A 241 -8.10 -7.03 -5.85
C ASN A 241 -6.60 -7.36 -5.81
N LEU A 242 -5.89 -6.74 -4.89
CA LEU A 242 -4.47 -6.98 -4.63
C LEU A 242 -4.31 -7.54 -3.22
N GLY A 243 -4.32 -8.85 -3.10
CA GLY A 243 -4.23 -9.62 -1.85
C GLY A 243 -3.15 -10.69 -1.91
N GLY A 244 -2.85 -11.28 -0.75
CA GLY A 244 -1.81 -12.27 -0.62
C GLY A 244 -2.29 -13.72 -0.72
N ASP A 245 -3.60 -13.94 -0.92
CA ASP A 245 -4.21 -15.28 -0.85
C ASP A 245 -3.81 -16.02 0.45
N CYS A 246 -3.63 -15.25 1.53
CA CYS A 246 -3.03 -15.65 2.80
C CYS A 246 -3.85 -15.12 3.97
N SER A 247 -4.81 -15.91 4.45
CA SER A 247 -5.63 -15.57 5.62
C SER A 247 -4.97 -16.08 6.90
N LEU A 248 -4.53 -15.16 7.76
CA LEU A 248 -3.94 -15.47 9.07
C LEU A 248 -4.70 -14.74 10.18
N SER A 249 -4.80 -15.38 11.35
CA SER A 249 -5.17 -14.67 12.57
C SER A 249 -4.00 -13.82 13.09
N ILE A 250 -4.28 -12.86 13.96
CA ILE A 250 -3.22 -12.05 14.56
C ILE A 250 -2.27 -12.88 15.43
N ILE A 251 -2.79 -13.96 16.07
CA ILE A 251 -1.96 -14.92 16.80
C ILE A 251 -1.04 -15.68 15.85
N ASP A 252 -1.53 -16.09 14.67
CA ASP A 252 -0.69 -16.76 13.67
C ASP A 252 0.45 -15.85 13.20
N VAL A 253 0.17 -14.55 13.02
CA VAL A 253 1.21 -13.57 12.70
C VAL A 253 2.28 -13.50 13.80
N ALA A 254 1.88 -13.42 15.08
CA ALA A 254 2.82 -13.40 16.19
C ALA A 254 3.67 -14.68 16.27
N ASN A 255 3.03 -15.85 16.08
CA ASN A 255 3.72 -17.13 16.03
C ASN A 255 4.70 -17.22 14.84
N LYS A 256 4.33 -16.67 13.70
CA LYS A 256 5.19 -16.62 12.51
C LYS A 256 6.44 -15.78 12.75
N ILE A 257 6.26 -14.59 13.38
CA ILE A 257 7.39 -13.74 13.78
C ILE A 257 8.31 -14.48 14.75
N ASN A 258 7.75 -15.16 15.77
CA ASN A 258 8.54 -15.97 16.70
C ASN A 258 9.30 -17.12 16.02
N SER A 259 8.71 -17.75 15.02
CA SER A 259 9.41 -18.77 14.23
C SER A 259 10.64 -18.20 13.54
N VAL A 260 10.53 -16.99 12.97
CA VAL A 260 11.66 -16.30 12.33
C VAL A 260 12.70 -15.87 13.38
N LEU A 261 12.26 -15.29 14.51
CA LEU A 261 13.16 -14.91 15.62
C LEU A 261 13.97 -16.11 16.13
N LYS A 262 13.31 -17.24 16.37
CA LYS A 262 14.00 -18.48 16.80
C LYS A 262 15.03 -18.95 15.77
N LYS A 263 14.70 -18.87 14.48
CA LYS A 263 15.59 -19.31 13.39
C LYS A 263 16.80 -18.40 13.21
N GLU A 264 16.60 -17.08 13.25
CA GLU A 264 17.63 -16.08 12.93
C GLU A 264 18.44 -15.64 14.16
N TYR A 265 17.81 -15.55 15.32
CA TYR A 265 18.40 -15.01 16.56
C TYR A 265 18.49 -16.04 17.70
N GLY A 266 17.98 -17.26 17.48
CA GLY A 266 18.04 -18.34 18.48
C GLY A 266 17.01 -18.25 19.62
N ILE A 267 16.30 -17.13 19.77
CA ILE A 267 15.45 -16.85 20.94
C ILE A 267 14.08 -16.32 20.50
N PRO A 268 12.98 -17.04 20.81
CA PRO A 268 11.63 -16.51 20.67
C PRO A 268 11.32 -15.55 21.82
N VAL A 269 10.35 -14.65 21.63
CA VAL A 269 9.90 -13.72 22.68
C VAL A 269 8.49 -14.10 23.19
N PRO A 270 8.11 -13.77 24.42
CA PRO A 270 6.76 -13.97 24.94
C PRO A 270 5.69 -13.27 24.10
N ILE A 271 4.53 -13.94 23.92
CA ILE A 271 3.33 -13.36 23.31
C ILE A 271 2.30 -13.18 24.40
N GLU A 272 1.93 -11.92 24.70
CA GLU A 272 0.91 -11.55 25.68
C GLU A 272 -0.39 -11.19 24.97
N ILE A 273 -1.50 -11.84 25.30
CA ILE A 273 -2.82 -11.55 24.76
C ILE A 273 -3.61 -10.76 25.82
N GLN A 274 -3.94 -9.50 25.54
CA GLN A 274 -4.65 -8.62 26.48
C GLN A 274 -6.17 -8.59 26.26
N GLY A 275 -6.63 -8.83 25.02
CA GLY A 275 -8.04 -8.81 24.68
C GLY A 275 -8.78 -10.06 25.16
N LYS A 276 -9.97 -9.86 25.72
CA LYS A 276 -10.83 -10.97 26.10
C LYS A 276 -11.44 -11.66 24.87
N ASP A 277 -11.52 -12.98 24.92
CA ASP A 277 -12.29 -13.75 23.97
C ASP A 277 -13.78 -13.62 24.32
N ASN A 278 -14.55 -13.00 23.45
CA ASN A 278 -16.00 -12.84 23.60
C ASN A 278 -16.81 -13.98 22.97
N GLY A 279 -16.15 -15.07 22.56
CA GLY A 279 -16.78 -16.21 21.91
C GLY A 279 -17.19 -15.97 20.45
N THR A 280 -16.81 -14.84 19.86
CA THR A 280 -17.10 -14.58 18.44
C THR A 280 -16.32 -15.54 17.55
N ILE A 281 -17.02 -16.22 16.64
CA ILE A 281 -16.39 -17.07 15.64
C ILE A 281 -15.75 -16.17 14.57
N HIS A 282 -14.46 -16.32 14.39
CA HIS A 282 -13.69 -15.61 13.37
C HIS A 282 -13.32 -16.58 12.23
N ASN A 283 -14.08 -16.55 11.15
CA ASN A 283 -13.77 -17.36 9.96
C ASN A 283 -12.60 -16.77 9.18
N PRO A 284 -11.79 -17.61 8.51
CA PRO A 284 -10.78 -17.15 7.57
C PRO A 284 -11.40 -16.29 6.46
N ILE A 285 -10.77 -15.18 6.15
CA ILE A 285 -11.16 -14.28 5.05
C ILE A 285 -10.65 -14.86 3.74
N ARG A 286 -11.52 -15.01 2.74
CA ARG A 286 -11.16 -15.38 1.37
C ARG A 286 -11.19 -14.14 0.48
N TYR A 287 -10.09 -13.40 0.46
CA TYR A 287 -9.92 -12.25 -0.42
C TYR A 287 -9.35 -12.74 -1.75
N LYS A 288 -10.22 -12.85 -2.76
CA LYS A 288 -9.87 -13.46 -4.05
C LYS A 288 -9.12 -12.51 -4.96
N ILE A 289 -8.06 -13.02 -5.57
CA ILE A 289 -7.24 -12.35 -6.58
C ILE A 289 -7.20 -13.14 -7.89
N ASP A 290 -8.24 -13.92 -8.17
CA ASP A 290 -8.26 -14.80 -9.34
C ASP A 290 -8.24 -13.99 -10.64
N LYS A 291 -8.86 -12.82 -10.67
CA LYS A 291 -8.79 -11.87 -11.78
C LYS A 291 -7.34 -11.43 -12.03
N LEU A 292 -6.63 -11.00 -11.01
CA LEU A 292 -5.21 -10.64 -11.10
C LEU A 292 -4.35 -11.82 -11.57
N LYS A 293 -4.57 -13.03 -11.04
CA LYS A 293 -3.85 -14.24 -11.47
C LYS A 293 -4.08 -14.58 -12.95
N ARG A 294 -5.26 -14.31 -13.51
CA ARG A 294 -5.55 -14.51 -14.93
C ARG A 294 -4.73 -13.62 -15.86
N THR A 295 -4.28 -12.46 -15.42
CA THR A 295 -3.34 -11.62 -16.18
C THR A 295 -1.94 -12.25 -16.33
N GLY A 296 -1.66 -13.32 -15.62
CA GLY A 296 -0.35 -13.98 -15.55
C GLY A 296 0.46 -13.64 -14.30
N PHE A 297 -0.07 -12.76 -13.44
CA PHE A 297 0.58 -12.44 -12.16
C PHE A 297 0.70 -13.67 -11.24
N ARG A 298 1.81 -13.74 -10.51
CA ARG A 298 2.05 -14.78 -9.50
C ARG A 298 2.59 -14.14 -8.22
N LEU A 299 2.08 -14.58 -7.08
CA LEU A 299 2.66 -14.26 -5.78
C LEU A 299 4.00 -14.99 -5.62
N THR A 300 5.04 -14.27 -5.32
CA THR A 300 6.42 -14.79 -5.14
C THR A 300 7.05 -14.33 -3.83
N GLY A 301 6.30 -13.54 -3.04
CA GLY A 301 6.74 -13.01 -1.76
C GLY A 301 7.06 -14.11 -0.75
N ASN A 302 8.15 -13.92 -0.03
CA ASN A 302 8.57 -14.80 1.05
C ASN A 302 8.35 -14.11 2.40
N MET A 303 7.40 -14.62 3.19
CA MET A 303 7.01 -14.02 4.47
C MET A 303 8.17 -14.00 5.47
N ASP A 304 8.96 -15.06 5.56
CA ASP A 304 10.11 -15.12 6.48
C ASP A 304 11.14 -14.05 6.12
N ARG A 305 11.37 -13.82 4.83
CA ARG A 305 12.30 -12.78 4.35
C ARG A 305 11.81 -11.38 4.71
N GLU A 306 10.53 -11.07 4.48
CA GLU A 306 9.97 -9.75 4.83
C GLU A 306 9.99 -9.53 6.35
N ILE A 307 9.65 -10.54 7.15
CA ILE A 307 9.74 -10.47 8.62
C ILE A 307 11.18 -10.23 9.04
N ARG A 308 12.16 -11.00 8.54
CA ARG A 308 13.58 -10.84 8.86
C ARG A 308 14.06 -9.41 8.57
N GLN A 309 13.75 -8.89 7.41
CA GLN A 309 14.14 -7.54 7.01
C GLN A 309 13.47 -6.46 7.87
N THR A 310 12.21 -6.69 8.28
CA THR A 310 11.50 -5.79 9.21
C THR A 310 12.14 -5.83 10.59
N LEU A 311 12.48 -7.00 11.13
CA LEU A 311 13.19 -7.15 12.41
C LEU A 311 14.54 -6.45 12.38
N SER A 312 15.34 -6.68 11.34
CA SER A 312 16.65 -6.02 11.17
C SER A 312 16.53 -4.49 11.13
N LEU A 313 15.52 -3.96 10.42
CA LEU A 313 15.27 -2.52 10.43
C LEU A 313 14.89 -2.01 11.83
N CYS A 314 14.13 -2.81 12.61
CA CYS A 314 13.74 -2.44 13.96
C CYS A 314 14.92 -2.35 14.94
N GLU A 315 16.06 -2.99 14.69
CA GLU A 315 17.28 -2.89 15.52
C GLU A 315 17.81 -1.43 15.58
N SER A 316 17.52 -0.63 14.55
CA SER A 316 17.90 0.79 14.54
C SER A 316 17.11 1.66 15.53
N PHE A 317 15.97 1.18 16.09
CA PHE A 317 15.27 1.86 17.18
C PHE A 317 15.93 1.67 18.55
N SER A 318 16.82 0.69 18.66
CA SER A 318 17.50 0.36 19.94
C SER A 318 18.89 1.00 20.04
N LYS A 319 19.30 1.73 19.00
CA LYS A 319 20.54 2.52 18.94
C LYS A 319 20.23 3.98 19.17
#